data_bcda833313636e61d8a8f5e36e977d81
#
_entry.id   bcda833313636e61d8a8f5e36e977d81
#
_cell.length_a   1.000
_cell.length_b   1.000
_cell.length_c   1.000
_cell.angle_alpha   90.00
_cell.angle_beta   90.00
_cell.angle_gamma   90.00
#
_symmetry.space_group_name_H-M   'P 1'
#
loop_
_entity.id
_entity.type
_entity.pdbx_description
1 polymer ?
#
loop_
_entity_poly.entity_id
_entity_poly.type
_entity_poly.pdbx_seq_one_letter_code
_entity_poly.pdbx_strand_id
1 'polypeptide(L)'
;AGKPVDGPAYYKATFRLDKTGDTFLDMQTWGKGMVWVNGHAMGRFWEIGPQQTLYMPGCWLKEGENEIIVLDLKGPAEAKVAGVEKPILDMLREKAPETHRKDGQNLNLKAEKVVNAGTFKAGNGWQEVRFAQPVAGRYFCLEGISNYEGNNIAAIAELDVLDNNGKPVSRENWKIVYADSEETRSGNRTADKVFDLQESTFWQTVDNTAYPHQIVIDLGKEYNVTGFRMLPRAEAGAPGLIKDYKVYVKKSDFTY
;
A
#
# COMPACT_ATOMS: atom_id res chain seq x y z
N ALA A 1 -6.88 34.53 -6.21
CA ALA A 1 -6.15 33.29 -6.03
C ALA A 1 -5.71 32.79 -7.40
N GLY A 2 -4.45 32.40 -7.53
CA GLY A 2 -3.92 31.79 -8.75
C GLY A 2 -4.55 30.42 -8.97
N LYS A 3 -4.59 29.95 -10.22
CA LYS A 3 -5.02 28.56 -10.49
C LYS A 3 -3.95 27.61 -9.96
N PRO A 4 -4.33 26.47 -9.38
CA PRO A 4 -3.39 25.40 -9.06
C PRO A 4 -2.57 25.02 -10.30
N VAL A 5 -1.28 24.81 -10.10
CA VAL A 5 -0.33 24.35 -11.13
C VAL A 5 0.16 22.98 -10.70
N ASP A 6 0.23 22.04 -11.62
CA ASP A 6 0.80 20.73 -11.37
C ASP A 6 2.34 20.84 -11.30
N GLY A 7 2.94 20.29 -10.23
CA GLY A 7 4.36 20.32 -9.97
C GLY A 7 4.86 21.54 -9.16
N PRO A 8 6.17 21.73 -9.08
CA PRO A 8 6.79 22.77 -8.23
C PRO A 8 6.43 24.18 -8.65
N ALA A 9 5.85 24.96 -7.73
CA ALA A 9 5.51 26.36 -7.97
C ALA A 9 5.54 27.19 -6.68
N TYR A 10 5.79 28.51 -6.86
CA TYR A 10 5.61 29.50 -5.82
C TYR A 10 4.26 30.18 -5.96
N TYR A 11 3.56 30.27 -4.84
CA TYR A 11 2.30 31.01 -4.70
C TYR A 11 2.52 32.19 -3.78
N LYS A 12 2.12 33.38 -4.20
CA LYS A 12 2.22 34.60 -3.41
C LYS A 12 0.86 35.26 -3.31
N ALA A 13 0.50 35.66 -2.10
CA ALA A 13 -0.72 36.42 -1.83
C ALA A 13 -0.52 37.45 -0.72
N THR A 14 -1.43 38.40 -0.64
CA THR A 14 -1.56 39.32 0.49
C THR A 14 -2.91 39.12 1.17
N PHE A 15 -2.95 39.38 2.48
CA PHE A 15 -4.18 39.36 3.28
C PHE A 15 -4.15 40.51 4.30
N ARG A 16 -5.32 40.94 4.76
CA ARG A 16 -5.44 42.05 5.70
C ARG A 16 -5.97 41.53 7.04
N LEU A 17 -5.42 42.09 8.12
CA LEU A 17 -5.87 41.81 9.48
C LEU A 17 -6.26 43.15 10.15
N ASP A 18 -7.38 43.15 10.86
CA ASP A 18 -7.79 44.26 11.69
C ASP A 18 -7.10 44.20 13.08
N LYS A 19 -6.71 42.98 13.50
CA LYS A 19 -6.04 42.71 14.78
C LYS A 19 -5.10 41.53 14.63
N THR A 20 -3.95 41.60 15.29
CA THR A 20 -2.99 40.49 15.33
C THR A 20 -3.26 39.55 16.51
N GLY A 21 -2.85 38.29 16.36
CA GLY A 21 -2.94 37.25 17.39
C GLY A 21 -2.34 35.95 16.90
N ASP A 22 -2.08 35.05 17.81
CA ASP A 22 -1.60 33.70 17.49
C ASP A 22 -2.69 32.92 16.74
N THR A 23 -2.29 32.16 15.76
CA THR A 23 -3.18 31.30 14.97
C THR A 23 -2.42 30.09 14.42
N PHE A 24 -3.11 29.20 13.73
CA PHE A 24 -2.50 28.10 12.99
C PHE A 24 -2.88 28.25 11.52
N LEU A 25 -1.90 28.14 10.62
CA LEU A 25 -2.14 28.11 9.19
C LEU A 25 -2.60 26.72 8.78
N ASP A 26 -3.80 26.61 8.22
CA ASP A 26 -4.32 25.39 7.63
C ASP A 26 -3.69 25.14 6.25
N MET A 27 -2.91 24.07 6.14
CA MET A 27 -2.19 23.64 4.94
C MET A 27 -2.79 22.40 4.29
N GLN A 28 -3.99 21.97 4.69
CA GLN A 28 -4.61 20.71 4.28
C GLN A 28 -4.83 20.56 2.77
N THR A 29 -4.94 21.64 2.03
CA THR A 29 -5.16 21.63 0.57
C THR A 29 -3.86 21.66 -0.25
N TRP A 30 -2.72 21.78 0.44
CA TRP A 30 -1.40 21.85 -0.14
C TRP A 30 -0.71 20.48 -0.16
N GLY A 31 0.22 20.27 -1.12
CA GLY A 31 0.90 19.00 -1.28
C GLY A 31 2.08 18.84 -0.33
N LYS A 32 3.25 19.38 -0.70
CA LYS A 32 4.48 19.31 0.10
C LYS A 32 5.35 20.53 -0.18
N GLY A 33 5.81 21.19 0.88
CA GLY A 33 6.64 22.37 0.66
C GLY A 33 6.99 23.17 1.89
N MET A 34 7.10 24.47 1.72
CA MET A 34 7.42 25.44 2.76
C MET A 34 6.53 26.68 2.63
N VAL A 35 6.30 27.36 3.75
CA VAL A 35 5.53 28.60 3.78
C VAL A 35 6.27 29.68 4.57
N TRP A 36 6.16 30.91 4.09
CA TRP A 36 6.69 32.13 4.72
C TRP A 36 5.56 33.16 4.88
N VAL A 37 5.59 33.86 5.99
CA VAL A 37 4.67 35.00 6.23
C VAL A 37 5.51 36.19 6.67
N ASN A 38 5.36 37.32 6.00
CA ASN A 38 6.15 38.55 6.21
C ASN A 38 7.66 38.30 6.27
N GLY A 39 8.16 37.35 5.45
CA GLY A 39 9.58 36.95 5.40
C GLY A 39 10.01 35.93 6.47
N HIS A 40 9.15 35.61 7.43
CA HIS A 40 9.43 34.58 8.45
C HIS A 40 9.08 33.18 7.92
N ALA A 41 10.04 32.24 7.98
CA ALA A 41 9.81 30.86 7.61
C ALA A 41 8.99 30.14 8.67
N MET A 42 7.79 29.69 8.29
CA MET A 42 6.87 28.99 9.19
C MET A 42 7.22 27.51 9.36
N GLY A 43 7.91 26.95 8.39
CA GLY A 43 8.30 25.54 8.37
C GLY A 43 7.81 24.81 7.15
N ARG A 44 7.94 23.49 7.21
CA ARG A 44 7.53 22.57 6.14
C ARG A 44 6.11 22.06 6.40
N PHE A 45 5.37 21.85 5.32
CA PHE A 45 4.12 21.11 5.33
C PHE A 45 4.21 19.88 4.41
N TRP A 46 3.39 18.89 4.67
CA TRP A 46 3.27 17.70 3.85
C TRP A 46 1.84 17.15 3.96
N GLU A 47 1.18 16.95 2.81
CA GLU A 47 -0.21 16.45 2.72
C GLU A 47 -0.47 15.17 3.52
N ILE A 48 0.56 14.29 3.63
CA ILE A 48 0.47 13.06 4.41
C ILE A 48 0.27 13.36 5.89
N GLY A 49 0.81 14.45 6.38
CA GLY A 49 0.78 14.78 7.81
C GLY A 49 1.87 14.08 8.62
N PRO A 50 1.64 13.79 9.90
CA PRO A 50 0.41 14.00 10.69
C PRO A 50 0.05 15.46 10.97
N GLN A 51 1.02 16.37 10.87
CA GLN A 51 0.82 17.79 11.08
C GLN A 51 0.21 18.43 9.83
N GLN A 52 -1.03 18.93 9.95
CA GLN A 52 -1.76 19.57 8.87
C GLN A 52 -1.82 21.10 9.02
N THR A 53 -1.39 21.62 10.15
CA THR A 53 -1.37 23.06 10.45
C THR A 53 0.02 23.50 10.92
N LEU A 54 0.37 24.75 10.67
CA LEU A 54 1.62 25.37 11.16
C LEU A 54 1.29 26.51 12.11
N TYR A 55 1.93 26.53 13.29
CA TYR A 55 1.77 27.63 14.25
C TYR A 55 2.29 28.94 13.68
N MET A 56 1.48 29.99 13.78
CA MET A 56 1.77 31.35 13.34
C MET A 56 1.76 32.29 14.55
N PRO A 57 2.93 32.74 15.02
CA PRO A 57 3.02 33.71 16.10
C PRO A 57 2.44 35.07 15.69
N GLY A 58 1.57 35.62 16.54
CA GLY A 58 0.95 36.92 16.31
C GLY A 58 1.96 38.08 16.19
N CYS A 59 3.15 37.94 16.82
CA CYS A 59 4.22 38.94 16.72
C CYS A 59 4.87 39.03 15.31
N TRP A 60 4.66 38.05 14.43
CA TRP A 60 5.11 38.07 13.03
C TRP A 60 4.05 38.63 12.07
N LEU A 61 2.86 38.86 12.59
CA LEU A 61 1.76 39.50 11.89
C LEU A 61 1.73 41.00 12.20
N LYS A 62 1.08 41.77 11.35
CA LYS A 62 0.83 43.20 11.54
C LYS A 62 -0.61 43.55 11.19
N GLU A 63 -1.16 44.54 11.85
CA GLU A 63 -2.40 45.14 11.44
C GLU A 63 -2.26 45.75 10.04
N GLY A 64 -3.27 45.58 9.22
CA GLY A 64 -3.22 45.94 7.81
C GLY A 64 -2.72 44.80 6.93
N GLU A 65 -1.92 45.11 5.92
CA GLU A 65 -1.51 44.15 4.90
C GLU A 65 -0.34 43.26 5.36
N ASN A 66 -0.50 41.96 5.16
CA ASN A 66 0.49 40.92 5.38
C ASN A 66 0.73 40.16 4.08
N GLU A 67 1.91 39.60 3.92
CA GLU A 67 2.30 38.79 2.76
C GLU A 67 2.44 37.32 3.16
N ILE A 68 1.98 36.41 2.30
CA ILE A 68 2.24 34.98 2.41
C ILE A 68 2.85 34.46 1.11
N ILE A 69 3.88 33.63 1.24
CA ILE A 69 4.52 32.92 0.13
C ILE A 69 4.50 31.42 0.47
N VAL A 70 4.03 30.61 -0.46
CA VAL A 70 4.02 29.15 -0.36
C VAL A 70 4.82 28.57 -1.54
N LEU A 71 5.83 27.78 -1.25
CA LEU A 71 6.45 26.86 -2.23
C LEU A 71 5.75 25.53 -2.10
N ASP A 72 5.08 25.06 -3.14
CA ASP A 72 4.55 23.69 -3.22
C ASP A 72 5.31 22.92 -4.29
N LEU A 73 5.74 21.69 -3.97
CA LEU A 73 6.53 20.82 -4.85
C LEU A 73 5.69 19.85 -5.66
N LYS A 74 4.39 19.70 -5.30
CA LYS A 74 3.48 18.71 -5.93
C LYS A 74 2.32 19.35 -6.67
N GLY A 75 1.96 20.58 -6.30
CA GLY A 75 0.73 21.23 -6.71
C GLY A 75 -0.41 21.05 -5.69
N PRO A 76 -1.05 22.14 -5.26
CA PRO A 76 -2.14 22.08 -4.30
C PRO A 76 -3.43 21.61 -4.97
N ALA A 77 -4.29 20.91 -4.21
CA ALA A 77 -5.67 20.65 -4.63
C ALA A 77 -6.47 21.96 -4.75
N GLU A 78 -6.22 22.89 -3.84
CA GLU A 78 -6.74 24.26 -3.86
C GLU A 78 -5.67 25.21 -3.28
N ALA A 79 -5.30 26.26 -4.00
CA ALA A 79 -4.33 27.27 -3.54
C ALA A 79 -4.98 28.21 -2.50
N LYS A 80 -5.25 27.71 -1.32
CA LYS A 80 -5.92 28.39 -0.21
C LYS A 80 -5.19 28.15 1.10
N VAL A 81 -5.00 29.21 1.89
CA VAL A 81 -4.54 29.16 3.28
C VAL A 81 -5.56 29.88 4.15
N ALA A 82 -5.88 29.33 5.31
CA ALA A 82 -6.74 29.93 6.32
C ALA A 82 -6.05 29.91 7.69
N GLY A 83 -6.36 30.89 8.51
CA GLY A 83 -6.05 30.87 9.94
C GLY A 83 -7.12 30.09 10.68
N VAL A 84 -6.72 29.18 11.58
CA VAL A 84 -7.63 28.40 12.43
C VAL A 84 -7.21 28.50 13.90
N GLU A 85 -8.18 28.39 14.79
CA GLU A 85 -7.95 28.53 16.24
C GLU A 85 -7.26 27.30 16.86
N LYS A 86 -7.57 26.11 16.33
CA LYS A 86 -7.07 24.84 16.88
C LYS A 86 -6.09 24.19 15.91
N PRO A 87 -4.97 23.65 16.41
CA PRO A 87 -4.05 22.89 15.58
C PRO A 87 -4.65 21.54 15.15
N ILE A 88 -4.17 21.03 14.01
CA ILE A 88 -4.35 19.68 13.55
C ILE A 88 -2.95 19.07 13.45
N LEU A 89 -2.55 18.27 14.44
CA LEU A 89 -1.18 17.76 14.59
C LEU A 89 -1.08 16.23 14.51
N ASP A 90 -2.21 15.54 14.48
CA ASP A 90 -2.34 14.08 14.58
C ASP A 90 -3.14 13.45 13.43
N MET A 91 -3.38 14.21 12.35
CA MET A 91 -4.11 13.74 11.18
C MET A 91 -3.13 13.21 10.13
N LEU A 92 -2.88 11.91 10.15
CA LEU A 92 -2.17 11.23 9.08
C LEU A 92 -3.11 10.98 7.89
N ARG A 93 -2.69 11.38 6.69
CA ARG A 93 -3.38 11.14 5.42
C ARG A 93 -2.50 10.24 4.56
N GLU A 94 -2.49 8.97 4.84
CA GLU A 94 -1.89 8.02 3.93
C GLU A 94 -2.73 7.93 2.66
N LYS A 95 -2.09 8.06 1.51
CA LYS A 95 -2.73 7.70 0.25
C LYS A 95 -2.95 6.20 0.32
N ALA A 96 -4.18 5.75 0.08
CA ALA A 96 -4.45 4.32 0.00
C ALA A 96 -3.46 3.70 -1.01
N PRO A 97 -2.79 2.61 -0.65
CA PRO A 97 -1.84 1.97 -1.55
C PRO A 97 -2.58 1.52 -2.83
N GLU A 98 -1.87 1.57 -3.95
CA GLU A 98 -2.39 1.07 -5.21
C GLU A 98 -2.53 -0.44 -5.14
N THR A 99 -3.70 -0.95 -5.52
CA THR A 99 -3.96 -2.39 -5.57
C THR A 99 -3.45 -2.99 -6.89
N HIS A 100 -3.15 -4.29 -6.86
CA HIS A 100 -2.70 -5.04 -8.03
C HIS A 100 -3.86 -5.63 -8.84
N ARG A 101 -5.10 -5.45 -8.36
CA ARG A 101 -6.29 -5.75 -9.16
C ARG A 101 -6.62 -4.58 -10.05
N LYS A 102 -6.78 -4.85 -11.36
CA LYS A 102 -7.30 -3.88 -12.32
C LYS A 102 -8.77 -4.18 -12.60
N ASP A 103 -9.58 -3.15 -12.73
CA ASP A 103 -11.00 -3.29 -13.03
C ASP A 103 -11.21 -4.09 -14.32
N GLY A 104 -12.15 -5.03 -14.28
CA GLY A 104 -12.49 -5.91 -15.39
C GLY A 104 -11.55 -7.11 -15.60
N GLN A 105 -10.47 -7.24 -14.83
CA GLN A 105 -9.60 -8.42 -14.86
C GLN A 105 -10.11 -9.50 -13.91
N ASN A 106 -10.27 -10.72 -14.43
CA ASN A 106 -10.59 -11.91 -13.64
C ASN A 106 -9.70 -13.06 -14.11
N LEU A 107 -8.84 -13.53 -13.21
CA LEU A 107 -7.94 -14.63 -13.49
C LEU A 107 -8.71 -15.88 -13.91
N ASN A 108 -8.37 -16.44 -15.08
CA ASN A 108 -9.00 -17.64 -15.61
C ASN A 108 -8.09 -18.86 -15.48
N LEU A 109 -8.35 -19.68 -14.49
CA LEU A 109 -7.58 -20.91 -14.20
C LEU A 109 -8.23 -22.19 -14.72
N LYS A 110 -9.38 -22.11 -15.44
CA LYS A 110 -10.16 -23.30 -15.87
C LYS A 110 -9.37 -24.26 -16.75
N ALA A 111 -8.51 -23.73 -17.62
CA ALA A 111 -7.68 -24.53 -18.52
C ALA A 111 -6.26 -24.77 -18.00
N GLU A 112 -5.92 -24.22 -16.85
CA GLU A 112 -4.56 -24.29 -16.30
C GLU A 112 -4.33 -25.60 -15.54
N LYS A 113 -3.13 -26.17 -15.72
CA LYS A 113 -2.75 -27.39 -15.03
C LYS A 113 -2.42 -27.09 -13.57
N VAL A 114 -3.15 -27.70 -12.64
CA VAL A 114 -2.80 -27.68 -11.22
C VAL A 114 -1.46 -28.44 -11.04
N VAL A 115 -0.48 -27.75 -10.50
CA VAL A 115 0.85 -28.32 -10.18
C VAL A 115 0.83 -29.07 -8.85
N ASN A 116 0.17 -28.47 -7.86
CA ASN A 116 -0.02 -29.04 -6.55
C ASN A 116 -1.35 -28.54 -5.94
N ALA A 117 -2.00 -29.38 -5.17
CA ALA A 117 -3.14 -29.02 -4.36
C ALA A 117 -3.02 -29.72 -3.01
N GLY A 118 -3.49 -29.10 -1.95
CA GLY A 118 -3.40 -29.65 -0.61
C GLY A 118 -4.10 -28.81 0.43
N THR A 119 -3.83 -29.17 1.68
CA THR A 119 -4.33 -28.51 2.87
C THR A 119 -3.16 -28.11 3.75
N PHE A 120 -3.04 -26.82 4.08
CA PHE A 120 -2.08 -26.35 5.06
C PHE A 120 -2.48 -26.82 6.46
N LYS A 121 -1.52 -27.00 7.35
CA LYS A 121 -1.80 -27.30 8.76
C LYS A 121 -2.26 -26.01 9.48
N ALA A 122 -3.17 -26.16 10.42
CA ALA A 122 -3.51 -25.05 11.31
C ALA A 122 -2.27 -24.63 12.12
N GLY A 123 -2.02 -23.33 12.23
CA GLY A 123 -0.89 -22.75 12.94
C GLY A 123 -0.31 -21.55 12.23
N ASN A 124 0.63 -20.87 12.88
CA ASN A 124 1.23 -19.61 12.43
C ASN A 124 2.71 -19.73 12.00
N GLY A 125 3.25 -20.94 11.88
CA GLY A 125 4.61 -21.20 11.41
C GLY A 125 4.69 -21.42 9.91
N TRP A 126 5.91 -21.41 9.38
CA TRP A 126 6.19 -21.71 7.99
C TRP A 126 5.63 -23.07 7.56
N GLN A 127 4.91 -23.06 6.45
CA GLN A 127 4.36 -24.25 5.79
C GLN A 127 5.14 -24.52 4.51
N GLU A 128 5.87 -25.62 4.44
CA GLU A 128 6.64 -26.01 3.24
C GLU A 128 5.89 -27.08 2.45
N VAL A 129 5.83 -26.89 1.14
CA VAL A 129 5.19 -27.80 0.19
C VAL A 129 6.18 -28.15 -0.90
N ARG A 130 6.37 -29.45 -1.15
CA ARG A 130 7.19 -29.98 -2.23
C ARG A 130 6.32 -30.53 -3.34
N PHE A 131 6.66 -30.23 -4.58
CA PHE A 131 6.00 -30.79 -5.75
C PHE A 131 6.49 -32.22 -6.04
N ALA A 132 5.64 -33.05 -6.57
CA ALA A 132 6.01 -34.41 -6.97
C ALA A 132 7.09 -34.42 -8.07
N GLN A 133 7.11 -33.41 -8.93
CA GLN A 133 8.13 -33.20 -9.97
C GLN A 133 8.42 -31.71 -10.11
N PRO A 134 9.66 -31.31 -10.46
CA PRO A 134 9.98 -29.93 -10.78
C PRO A 134 9.14 -29.42 -11.96
N VAL A 135 8.74 -28.14 -11.92
CA VAL A 135 8.00 -27.48 -12.99
C VAL A 135 8.75 -26.23 -13.43
N ALA A 136 9.08 -26.15 -14.72
CA ALA A 136 9.68 -24.96 -15.28
C ALA A 136 8.66 -23.84 -15.46
N GLY A 137 8.93 -22.67 -14.86
CA GLY A 137 8.05 -21.53 -14.99
C GLY A 137 8.62 -20.23 -14.44
N ARG A 138 8.01 -19.15 -14.87
CA ARG A 138 8.30 -17.78 -14.43
C ARG A 138 7.16 -17.20 -13.60
N TYR A 139 5.92 -17.62 -13.88
CA TYR A 139 4.73 -17.14 -13.21
C TYR A 139 4.23 -18.19 -12.22
N PHE A 140 4.09 -17.76 -10.98
CA PHE A 140 3.60 -18.58 -9.87
C PHE A 140 2.25 -18.04 -9.41
N CYS A 141 1.24 -18.90 -9.33
CA CYS A 141 -0.07 -18.54 -8.81
C CYS A 141 -0.40 -19.42 -7.60
N LEU A 142 -0.74 -18.80 -6.49
CA LEU A 142 -1.37 -19.45 -5.34
C LEU A 142 -2.85 -19.09 -5.32
N GLU A 143 -3.70 -20.12 -5.31
CA GLU A 143 -5.14 -20.03 -5.17
C GLU A 143 -5.54 -20.62 -3.81
N GLY A 144 -5.96 -19.77 -2.87
CA GLY A 144 -6.63 -20.18 -1.64
C GLY A 144 -8.08 -20.58 -1.94
N ILE A 145 -8.51 -21.73 -1.46
CA ILE A 145 -9.84 -22.31 -1.72
C ILE A 145 -10.76 -22.14 -0.51
N SER A 146 -10.20 -22.19 0.68
CA SER A 146 -10.92 -22.05 1.94
C SER A 146 -9.98 -21.60 3.05
N ASN A 147 -10.51 -21.18 4.18
CA ASN A 147 -9.77 -20.92 5.41
C ASN A 147 -10.31 -21.76 6.59
N TYR A 148 -9.63 -21.66 7.72
CA TYR A 148 -10.03 -22.38 8.94
C TYR A 148 -11.16 -21.70 9.69
N GLU A 149 -11.35 -20.40 9.52
CA GLU A 149 -12.33 -19.59 10.25
C GLU A 149 -13.73 -19.60 9.61
N GLY A 150 -13.85 -20.05 8.36
CA GLY A 150 -15.13 -20.09 7.64
C GLY A 150 -15.66 -18.73 7.21
N ASN A 151 -14.79 -17.71 7.18
CA ASN A 151 -15.08 -16.37 6.65
C ASN A 151 -14.51 -16.20 5.22
N ASN A 152 -14.55 -14.98 4.68
CA ASN A 152 -14.06 -14.69 3.33
C ASN A 152 -12.64 -14.12 3.28
N ILE A 153 -11.90 -14.15 4.38
CA ILE A 153 -10.57 -13.52 4.46
C ILE A 153 -9.49 -14.55 4.15
N ALA A 154 -8.52 -14.18 3.30
CA ALA A 154 -7.24 -14.84 3.15
C ALA A 154 -6.13 -13.89 3.56
N ALA A 155 -5.10 -14.40 4.25
CA ALA A 155 -3.92 -13.61 4.63
C ALA A 155 -2.64 -14.46 4.53
N ILE A 156 -1.57 -13.82 4.04
CA ILE A 156 -0.23 -14.41 3.93
C ILE A 156 0.79 -13.35 4.35
N ALA A 157 1.66 -13.67 5.32
CA ALA A 157 2.75 -12.80 5.70
C ALA A 157 3.91 -12.92 4.70
N GLU A 158 4.36 -14.13 4.41
CA GLU A 158 5.50 -14.35 3.52
C GLU A 158 5.30 -15.57 2.62
N LEU A 159 5.90 -15.53 1.44
CA LEU A 159 5.90 -16.60 0.47
C LEU A 159 7.28 -16.74 -0.17
N ASP A 160 7.79 -17.96 -0.24
CA ASP A 160 8.98 -18.31 -1.01
C ASP A 160 8.64 -19.33 -2.08
N VAL A 161 9.27 -19.23 -3.23
CA VAL A 161 9.29 -20.24 -4.27
C VAL A 161 10.65 -20.95 -4.22
N LEU A 162 10.68 -22.28 -4.34
CA LEU A 162 11.87 -23.11 -4.14
C LEU A 162 12.44 -23.60 -5.46
N ASP A 163 13.74 -23.44 -5.61
CA ASP A 163 14.53 -23.89 -6.79
C ASP A 163 14.80 -25.39 -6.79
N ASN A 164 15.59 -25.88 -7.76
CA ASN A 164 16.02 -27.27 -7.87
C ASN A 164 16.75 -27.84 -6.63
N ASN A 165 17.38 -26.98 -5.84
CA ASN A 165 18.09 -27.36 -4.63
C ASN A 165 17.17 -27.26 -3.40
N GLY A 166 15.92 -26.90 -3.62
CA GLY A 166 14.94 -26.65 -2.56
C GLY A 166 15.20 -25.39 -1.74
N LYS A 167 15.96 -24.44 -2.29
CA LYS A 167 16.24 -23.14 -1.66
C LYS A 167 15.32 -22.07 -2.21
N PRO A 168 14.97 -21.06 -1.41
CA PRO A 168 14.23 -19.91 -1.90
C PRO A 168 14.96 -19.21 -3.06
N VAL A 169 14.24 -18.93 -4.14
CA VAL A 169 14.76 -18.11 -5.25
C VAL A 169 14.80 -16.63 -4.82
N SER A 170 15.73 -15.85 -5.41
CA SER A 170 15.84 -14.42 -5.12
C SER A 170 14.54 -13.69 -5.44
N ARG A 171 14.06 -12.87 -4.52
CA ARG A 171 12.85 -12.07 -4.64
C ARG A 171 13.09 -10.69 -5.29
N GLU A 172 14.35 -10.34 -5.61
CA GLU A 172 14.76 -9.00 -6.10
C GLU A 172 13.97 -8.51 -7.31
N ASN A 173 13.58 -9.41 -8.20
CA ASN A 173 12.86 -9.07 -9.43
C ASN A 173 11.40 -9.53 -9.43
N TRP A 174 10.88 -9.93 -8.27
CA TRP A 174 9.50 -10.35 -8.17
C TRP A 174 8.54 -9.18 -8.31
N LYS A 175 7.41 -9.44 -8.94
CA LYS A 175 6.31 -8.47 -9.09
C LYS A 175 4.99 -9.17 -8.92
N ILE A 176 4.06 -8.54 -8.22
CA ILE A 176 2.67 -8.96 -8.26
C ILE A 176 2.11 -8.58 -9.64
N VAL A 177 1.59 -9.55 -10.34
CA VAL A 177 0.90 -9.36 -11.62
C VAL A 177 -0.59 -9.23 -11.41
N TYR A 178 -1.12 -9.99 -10.45
CA TYR A 178 -2.53 -10.01 -10.11
C TYR A 178 -2.74 -10.37 -8.65
N ALA A 179 -3.72 -9.73 -8.03
CA ALA A 179 -4.36 -10.15 -6.79
C ALA A 179 -5.87 -9.93 -6.93
N ASP A 180 -6.68 -10.91 -6.59
CA ASP A 180 -8.14 -10.79 -6.74
C ASP A 180 -8.75 -9.79 -5.74
N SER A 181 -8.14 -9.61 -4.59
CA SER A 181 -8.62 -8.76 -3.51
C SER A 181 -7.48 -8.31 -2.60
N GLU A 182 -7.51 -7.06 -2.15
CA GLU A 182 -6.50 -6.46 -1.27
C GLU A 182 -7.16 -5.47 -0.31
N GLU A 183 -6.93 -5.61 0.99
CA GLU A 183 -7.45 -4.71 2.01
C GLU A 183 -6.53 -3.49 2.17
N THR A 184 -7.01 -2.33 1.76
CA THR A 184 -6.27 -1.07 1.82
C THR A 184 -6.95 0.02 2.66
N ARG A 185 -8.12 -0.25 3.23
CA ARG A 185 -8.88 0.72 4.03
C ARG A 185 -8.43 0.77 5.48
N SER A 186 -8.12 -0.41 6.04
CA SER A 186 -7.67 -0.54 7.44
C SER A 186 -6.15 -0.67 7.57
N GLY A 187 -5.41 -0.48 6.50
CA GLY A 187 -3.94 -0.54 6.46
C GLY A 187 -3.42 -0.95 5.08
N ASN A 188 -2.11 -0.87 4.89
CA ASN A 188 -1.46 -1.35 3.66
C ASN A 188 -1.29 -2.87 3.73
N ARG A 189 -2.26 -3.62 3.19
CA ARG A 189 -2.26 -5.09 3.13
C ARG A 189 -2.29 -5.59 1.70
N THR A 190 -1.52 -4.94 0.84
CA THR A 190 -1.38 -5.28 -0.58
C THR A 190 -0.56 -6.54 -0.80
N ALA A 191 -0.70 -7.18 -1.95
CA ALA A 191 -0.13 -8.50 -2.24
C ALA A 191 1.40 -8.51 -2.29
N ASP A 192 2.05 -7.38 -2.53
CA ASP A 192 3.51 -7.24 -2.46
C ASP A 192 4.09 -7.53 -1.05
N LYS A 193 3.24 -7.50 -0.01
CA LYS A 193 3.65 -7.86 1.36
C LYS A 193 4.04 -9.31 1.50
N VAL A 194 3.63 -10.21 0.60
CA VAL A 194 4.00 -11.63 0.69
C VAL A 194 5.47 -11.91 0.37
N PHE A 195 6.26 -10.90 -0.04
CA PHE A 195 7.69 -11.06 -0.32
C PHE A 195 8.54 -9.84 0.06
N ASP A 196 8.05 -8.98 0.94
CA ASP A 196 8.78 -7.79 1.40
C ASP A 196 9.83 -8.07 2.49
N LEU A 197 10.01 -9.33 2.89
CA LEU A 197 10.95 -9.81 3.92
C LEU A 197 10.63 -9.30 5.33
N GLN A 198 9.36 -8.95 5.58
CA GLN A 198 8.89 -8.46 6.87
C GLN A 198 7.73 -9.32 7.38
N GLU A 199 8.00 -10.29 8.23
CA GLU A 199 6.99 -11.22 8.77
C GLU A 199 5.84 -10.53 9.56
N SER A 200 6.01 -9.24 9.91
CA SER A 200 4.99 -8.42 10.56
C SER A 200 4.01 -7.76 9.59
N THR A 201 4.32 -7.68 8.32
CA THR A 201 3.41 -7.23 7.25
C THR A 201 2.77 -8.43 6.59
N PHE A 202 1.64 -8.23 5.90
CA PHE A 202 0.94 -9.34 5.26
C PHE A 202 -0.02 -8.84 4.18
N TRP A 203 -0.21 -9.65 3.16
CA TRP A 203 -1.37 -9.54 2.28
C TRP A 203 -2.63 -9.99 3.00
N GLN A 204 -3.73 -9.28 2.78
CA GLN A 204 -5.05 -9.69 3.23
C GLN A 204 -6.11 -9.29 2.23
N THR A 205 -7.08 -10.16 2.00
CA THR A 205 -8.25 -9.87 1.17
C THR A 205 -9.30 -9.07 1.94
N VAL A 206 -10.21 -8.40 1.24
CA VAL A 206 -11.37 -7.77 1.86
C VAL A 206 -12.41 -8.83 2.22
N ASP A 207 -13.11 -8.64 3.33
CA ASP A 207 -14.07 -9.63 3.87
C ASP A 207 -15.31 -9.87 2.99
N ASN A 208 -15.63 -8.93 2.10
CA ASN A 208 -16.80 -9.03 1.21
C ASN A 208 -16.53 -9.74 -0.13
N THR A 209 -15.34 -10.27 -0.35
CA THR A 209 -14.96 -11.03 -1.54
C THR A 209 -14.93 -12.51 -1.18
N ALA A 210 -15.76 -13.33 -1.85
CA ALA A 210 -15.81 -14.76 -1.57
C ALA A 210 -14.61 -15.52 -2.15
N TYR A 211 -14.24 -16.62 -1.53
CA TYR A 211 -13.29 -17.58 -2.09
C TYR A 211 -13.70 -18.10 -3.48
N PRO A 212 -12.75 -18.47 -4.36
CA PRO A 212 -11.31 -18.57 -4.14
C PRO A 212 -10.57 -17.23 -4.21
N HIS A 213 -9.49 -17.11 -3.46
CA HIS A 213 -8.58 -15.97 -3.51
C HIS A 213 -7.28 -16.30 -4.23
N GLN A 214 -6.81 -15.41 -5.10
CA GLN A 214 -5.64 -15.67 -5.92
C GLN A 214 -4.63 -14.53 -5.87
N ILE A 215 -3.35 -14.91 -5.85
CA ILE A 215 -2.24 -14.03 -6.18
C ILE A 215 -1.39 -14.63 -7.29
N VAL A 216 -0.93 -13.79 -8.22
CA VAL A 216 0.01 -14.18 -9.28
C VAL A 216 1.27 -13.35 -9.14
N ILE A 217 2.39 -14.05 -9.08
CA ILE A 217 3.73 -13.48 -8.96
C ILE A 217 4.53 -13.78 -10.24
N ASP A 218 5.07 -12.74 -10.86
CA ASP A 218 6.15 -12.86 -11.84
C ASP A 218 7.48 -12.95 -11.09
N LEU A 219 8.18 -14.07 -11.21
CA LEU A 219 9.47 -14.33 -10.56
C LEU A 219 10.65 -13.61 -11.24
N GLY A 220 10.37 -12.81 -12.29
CA GLY A 220 11.37 -12.07 -13.05
C GLY A 220 12.08 -12.88 -14.12
N LYS A 221 12.24 -14.18 -13.94
CA LYS A 221 12.81 -15.13 -14.91
C LYS A 221 12.27 -16.54 -14.69
N GLU A 222 12.56 -17.43 -15.63
CA GLU A 222 12.19 -18.86 -15.52
C GLU A 222 13.08 -19.59 -14.49
N TYR A 223 12.44 -20.40 -13.65
CA TYR A 223 13.07 -21.32 -12.71
C TYR A 223 12.50 -22.72 -12.87
N ASN A 224 13.26 -23.75 -12.47
CA ASN A 224 12.71 -25.08 -12.21
C ASN A 224 12.21 -25.10 -10.76
N VAL A 225 10.92 -24.89 -10.58
CA VAL A 225 10.26 -24.78 -9.29
C VAL A 225 10.00 -26.18 -8.74
N THR A 226 10.51 -26.46 -7.53
CA THR A 226 10.33 -27.75 -6.84
C THR A 226 9.33 -27.70 -5.69
N GLY A 227 8.85 -26.51 -5.35
CA GLY A 227 7.93 -26.31 -4.26
C GLY A 227 7.83 -24.84 -3.87
N PHE A 228 7.19 -24.59 -2.77
CA PHE A 228 7.07 -23.27 -2.17
C PHE A 228 6.94 -23.41 -0.65
N ARG A 229 7.09 -22.30 0.06
CA ARG A 229 6.72 -22.22 1.46
C ARG A 229 5.95 -20.92 1.73
N MET A 230 5.02 -20.98 2.65
CA MET A 230 4.15 -19.90 3.02
C MET A 230 4.18 -19.69 4.53
N LEU A 231 4.27 -18.45 4.97
CA LEU A 231 4.11 -18.04 6.35
C LEU A 231 2.73 -17.40 6.50
N PRO A 232 1.84 -17.95 7.31
CA PRO A 232 0.59 -17.29 7.66
C PRO A 232 0.85 -16.02 8.47
N ARG A 233 -0.16 -15.17 8.59
CA ARG A 233 -0.14 -14.04 9.50
C ARG A 233 0.18 -14.49 10.93
N ALA A 234 1.16 -13.82 11.58
CA ALA A 234 1.72 -14.25 12.87
C ALA A 234 0.77 -14.10 14.07
N GLU A 235 -0.22 -13.21 13.98
CA GLU A 235 -1.14 -12.90 15.08
C GLU A 235 -2.09 -14.08 15.37
N ALA A 236 -1.96 -14.65 16.55
CA ALA A 236 -2.81 -15.78 16.95
C ALA A 236 -4.31 -15.40 16.98
N GLY A 237 -5.15 -16.21 16.32
CA GLY A 237 -6.59 -15.96 16.21
C GLY A 237 -6.99 -14.89 15.20
N ALA A 238 -6.02 -14.33 14.46
CA ALA A 238 -6.33 -13.41 13.37
C ALA A 238 -7.00 -14.15 12.19
N PRO A 239 -7.98 -13.54 11.53
CA PRO A 239 -8.67 -14.17 10.41
C PRO A 239 -7.76 -14.32 9.19
N GLY A 240 -8.08 -15.32 8.34
CA GLY A 240 -7.47 -15.48 7.04
C GLY A 240 -6.43 -16.61 6.93
N LEU A 241 -6.41 -17.53 7.88
CA LEU A 241 -5.55 -18.72 7.81
C LEU A 241 -6.05 -19.65 6.69
N ILE A 242 -5.40 -19.56 5.52
CA ILE A 242 -5.74 -20.40 4.36
C ILE A 242 -5.63 -21.87 4.74
N LYS A 243 -6.67 -22.63 4.39
CA LYS A 243 -6.75 -24.08 4.64
C LYS A 243 -6.46 -24.86 3.37
N ASP A 244 -7.38 -24.89 2.42
CA ASP A 244 -7.22 -25.62 1.19
C ASP A 244 -6.69 -24.70 0.10
N TYR A 245 -5.78 -25.22 -0.74
CA TYR A 245 -5.12 -24.43 -1.77
C TYR A 245 -4.87 -25.22 -3.05
N LYS A 246 -4.63 -24.49 -4.15
CA LYS A 246 -4.03 -24.97 -5.39
C LYS A 246 -2.88 -24.07 -5.82
N VAL A 247 -1.93 -24.66 -6.54
CA VAL A 247 -0.79 -23.94 -7.11
C VAL A 247 -0.66 -24.23 -8.59
N TYR A 248 -0.33 -23.17 -9.32
CA TYR A 248 -0.08 -23.21 -10.75
C TYR A 248 1.27 -22.54 -11.02
N VAL A 249 2.04 -23.11 -11.95
CA VAL A 249 3.34 -22.59 -12.39
C VAL A 249 3.41 -22.70 -13.89
N LYS A 250 3.73 -21.61 -14.58
CA LYS A 250 3.86 -21.61 -16.05
C LYS A 250 4.92 -20.61 -16.54
N LYS A 251 5.33 -20.79 -17.80
CA LYS A 251 6.38 -19.96 -18.42
C LYS A 251 5.87 -18.60 -18.89
N SER A 252 4.66 -18.56 -19.42
CA SER A 252 3.97 -17.34 -19.84
C SER A 252 2.97 -16.88 -18.79
N ASP A 253 2.56 -15.62 -18.82
CA ASP A 253 1.55 -15.08 -17.92
C ASP A 253 0.21 -15.83 -18.05
N PHE A 254 -0.61 -15.70 -17.02
CA PHE A 254 -1.96 -16.23 -16.99
C PHE A 254 -2.90 -15.38 -17.87
N THR A 255 -4.10 -15.89 -18.09
CA THR A 255 -5.15 -15.16 -18.82
C THR A 255 -6.09 -14.50 -17.81
N TYR A 256 -6.44 -13.23 -18.05
CA TYR A 256 -7.30 -12.40 -17.22
C TYR A 256 -8.56 -11.98 -17.94
#